data_6e46816976f55ad3e0aced6c5687ad22
#
_entry.id   6e46816976f55ad3e0aced6c5687ad22
#
_cell.length_a   1.000
_cell.length_b   1.000
_cell.length_c   1.000
_cell.angle_alpha   90.00
_cell.angle_beta   90.00
_cell.angle_gamma   90.00
#
_symmetry.space_group_name_H-M   'P 1'
#
loop_
_entity.id
_entity.type
_entity.pdbx_description
1 polymer ?
#
loop_
_entity_poly.entity_id
_entity_poly.type
_entity_poly.pdbx_seq_one_letter_code
_entity_poly.pdbx_strand_id
1 'polypeptide(L)'
;MSDQNGEVNLEQVDVAVIGSGIAGLFLAVECARSGLKVAVVTKKEVSMSSTNWAQGGIAGVLDPNDLEGLESHVRDTLDAGSGLCDEEVVRSVITEASDRIRDLIGHGVQFDHNSSGGYDMAIEGGHSGARIFHTRDRTGAEIERALTEAASDETDTNLTILENWMAVDLIQRVHGDPVQGVSGVWCLSPEGVVWTLPSRVVVLATGGAGMMHKATTNPSIATGDGVAMASRSGADIRDMEFIQFHPTALHSNNPRPFLITEALRGHGAILMTIQEYSTWKTNGAGIDPSKHSFMVNYSPMGSLGT
;
A
#
# COMPACT_ATOMS: atom_id res chain seq x y z
N MET A 1 -5.22 33.49 -5.11
CA MET A 1 -5.65 34.76 -5.74
C MET A 1 -6.29 34.41 -7.08
N SER A 2 -7.48 34.91 -7.39
CA SER A 2 -8.10 34.69 -8.70
C SER A 2 -7.35 35.49 -9.75
N ASP A 3 -7.05 34.86 -10.89
CA ASP A 3 -6.54 35.57 -12.06
C ASP A 3 -7.66 36.37 -12.78
N GLN A 4 -7.32 37.08 -13.88
CA GLN A 4 -8.27 37.91 -14.64
C GLN A 4 -9.42 37.09 -15.28
N ASN A 5 -9.33 35.73 -15.27
CA ASN A 5 -10.33 34.82 -15.82
C ASN A 5 -11.24 34.18 -14.74
N GLY A 6 -11.03 34.54 -13.46
CA GLY A 6 -11.79 33.93 -12.34
C GLY A 6 -11.33 32.56 -11.91
N GLU A 7 -10.18 32.10 -12.42
CA GLU A 7 -9.54 30.85 -11.94
C GLU A 7 -8.90 31.08 -10.57
N VAL A 8 -9.10 30.10 -9.67
CA VAL A 8 -8.50 30.14 -8.35
C VAL A 8 -7.28 29.23 -8.37
N ASN A 9 -6.12 29.85 -8.24
CA ASN A 9 -4.83 29.16 -8.32
C ASN A 9 -4.19 29.04 -6.94
N LEU A 10 -3.73 27.83 -6.62
CA LEU A 10 -2.77 27.61 -5.54
C LEU A 10 -1.37 28.04 -5.97
N GLU A 11 -0.49 28.23 -5.01
CA GLU A 11 0.90 28.52 -5.30
C GLU A 11 1.56 27.34 -6.01
N GLN A 12 2.41 27.62 -7.01
CA GLN A 12 3.14 26.61 -7.75
C GLN A 12 4.09 25.83 -6.84
N VAL A 13 4.12 24.51 -7.00
CA VAL A 13 5.04 23.61 -6.31
C VAL A 13 5.97 22.90 -7.30
N ASP A 14 7.07 22.35 -6.81
CA ASP A 14 7.94 21.49 -7.61
C ASP A 14 7.28 20.13 -7.83
N VAL A 15 6.68 19.55 -6.76
CA VAL A 15 6.05 18.24 -6.80
C VAL A 15 4.66 18.30 -6.18
N ALA A 16 3.65 17.89 -6.93
CA ALA A 16 2.31 17.60 -6.42
C ALA A 16 2.15 16.09 -6.24
N VAL A 17 1.89 15.64 -5.03
CA VAL A 17 1.69 14.22 -4.69
C VAL A 17 0.22 13.98 -4.43
N ILE A 18 -0.39 13.05 -5.15
CA ILE A 18 -1.80 12.73 -5.01
C ILE A 18 -1.95 11.43 -4.23
N GLY A 19 -2.39 11.55 -2.98
CA GLY A 19 -2.55 10.47 -2.02
C GLY A 19 -1.55 10.52 -0.87
N SER A 20 -2.03 10.22 0.34
CA SER A 20 -1.30 10.29 1.61
C SER A 20 -0.96 8.92 2.21
N GLY A 21 -1.05 7.83 1.46
CA GLY A 21 -0.55 6.53 1.91
C GLY A 21 0.99 6.47 1.94
N ILE A 22 1.55 5.32 2.31
CA ILE A 22 3.00 5.10 2.44
C ILE A 22 3.80 5.67 1.26
N ALA A 23 3.39 5.41 0.02
CA ALA A 23 4.11 5.88 -1.17
C ALA A 23 4.11 7.40 -1.28
N GLY A 24 2.96 8.03 -1.01
CA GLY A 24 2.81 9.49 -1.12
C GLY A 24 3.56 10.23 -0.02
N LEU A 25 3.37 9.84 1.25
CA LEU A 25 4.04 10.52 2.36
C LEU A 25 5.55 10.30 2.34
N PHE A 26 6.00 9.07 2.08
CA PHE A 26 7.44 8.78 1.98
C PHE A 26 8.12 9.67 0.93
N LEU A 27 7.56 9.70 -0.28
CA LEU A 27 8.08 10.55 -1.35
C LEU A 27 8.03 12.04 -0.98
N ALA A 28 6.91 12.50 -0.40
CA ALA A 28 6.73 13.90 -0.06
C ALA A 28 7.77 14.38 0.96
N VAL A 29 8.05 13.59 2.00
CA VAL A 29 9.06 13.89 3.01
C VAL A 29 10.46 13.93 2.39
N GLU A 30 10.83 12.94 1.56
CA GLU A 30 12.13 12.89 0.91
C GLU A 30 12.35 14.08 -0.04
N CYS A 31 11.33 14.44 -0.82
CA CYS A 31 11.37 15.62 -1.69
C CYS A 31 11.51 16.91 -0.89
N ALA A 32 10.74 17.08 0.19
CA ALA A 32 10.80 18.28 1.02
C ALA A 32 12.17 18.44 1.71
N ARG A 33 12.72 17.38 2.25
CA ARG A 33 14.08 17.34 2.83
C ARG A 33 15.16 17.65 1.81
N SER A 34 14.91 17.34 0.55
CA SER A 34 15.79 17.71 -0.57
C SER A 34 15.63 19.18 -0.98
N GLY A 35 14.81 19.96 -0.31
CA GLY A 35 14.58 21.39 -0.56
C GLY A 35 13.58 21.67 -1.67
N LEU A 36 12.85 20.68 -2.15
CA LEU A 36 11.78 20.86 -3.13
C LEU A 36 10.48 21.32 -2.44
N LYS A 37 9.73 22.21 -3.08
CA LYS A 37 8.41 22.63 -2.64
C LYS A 37 7.38 21.57 -3.02
N VAL A 38 6.73 20.97 -2.04
CA VAL A 38 5.83 19.82 -2.20
C VAL A 38 4.43 20.13 -1.70
N ALA A 39 3.40 19.68 -2.44
CA ALA A 39 2.03 19.65 -1.95
C ALA A 39 1.48 18.23 -2.04
N VAL A 40 0.97 17.72 -0.93
CA VAL A 40 0.21 16.45 -0.88
C VAL A 40 -1.28 16.78 -0.91
N VAL A 41 -1.99 16.18 -1.85
CA VAL A 41 -3.45 16.29 -1.97
C VAL A 41 -4.08 14.98 -1.52
N THR A 42 -4.89 15.02 -0.47
CA THR A 42 -5.59 13.82 0.04
C THR A 42 -7.07 14.11 0.24
N LYS A 43 -7.93 13.21 -0.26
CA LYS A 43 -9.39 13.41 -0.29
C LYS A 43 -10.09 13.23 1.05
N LYS A 44 -9.37 12.80 2.08
CA LYS A 44 -9.78 12.72 3.47
C LYS A 44 -8.63 13.19 4.36
N GLU A 45 -8.74 12.95 5.68
CA GLU A 45 -7.62 13.14 6.60
C GLU A 45 -6.42 12.28 6.18
N VAL A 46 -5.22 12.71 6.50
CA VAL A 46 -3.95 12.02 6.14
C VAL A 46 -3.99 10.55 6.52
N SER A 47 -4.48 10.24 7.72
CA SER A 47 -4.55 8.88 8.26
C SER A 47 -5.58 7.97 7.58
N MET A 48 -6.44 8.51 6.70
CA MET A 48 -7.44 7.72 5.98
C MET A 48 -6.83 7.13 4.70
N SER A 49 -5.91 6.21 4.88
CA SER A 49 -5.22 5.50 3.78
C SER A 49 -5.40 3.99 3.88
N SER A 50 -5.16 3.26 2.79
CA SER A 50 -5.06 1.79 2.84
C SER A 50 -3.88 1.34 3.68
N THR A 51 -2.82 2.13 3.75
CA THR A 51 -1.65 1.89 4.61
C THR A 51 -2.06 1.74 6.06
N ASN A 52 -2.83 2.68 6.59
CA ASN A 52 -3.26 2.65 8.00
C ASN A 52 -4.07 1.38 8.37
N TRP A 53 -4.66 0.73 7.39
CA TRP A 53 -5.45 -0.49 7.59
C TRP A 53 -4.69 -1.78 7.31
N ALA A 54 -3.46 -1.69 6.82
CA ALA A 54 -2.64 -2.85 6.53
C ALA A 54 -2.19 -3.54 7.82
N GLN A 55 -2.51 -4.82 7.95
CA GLN A 55 -2.19 -5.65 9.10
C GLN A 55 -0.87 -6.38 8.95
N GLY A 56 -0.55 -6.82 7.72
CA GLY A 56 0.68 -7.53 7.39
C GLY A 56 1.93 -6.65 7.51
N GLY A 57 3.08 -7.22 7.21
CA GLY A 57 4.35 -6.53 7.31
C GLY A 57 4.94 -6.11 5.97
N ILE A 58 6.21 -5.73 6.02
CA ILE A 58 7.02 -5.41 4.84
C ILE A 58 8.10 -6.48 4.69
N ALA A 59 8.15 -7.09 3.50
CA ALA A 59 9.17 -8.08 3.16
C ALA A 59 10.50 -7.41 2.79
N GLY A 60 11.60 -7.91 3.35
CA GLY A 60 12.92 -7.46 2.94
C GLY A 60 14.05 -8.23 3.60
N VAL A 61 15.21 -8.26 2.96
CA VAL A 61 16.46 -8.81 3.46
C VAL A 61 17.37 -7.65 3.83
N LEU A 62 17.62 -7.43 5.13
CA LEU A 62 18.37 -6.26 5.60
C LEU A 62 19.87 -6.31 5.32
N ASP A 63 20.47 -7.50 5.36
CA ASP A 63 21.87 -7.63 5.02
C ASP A 63 22.03 -7.72 3.50
N PRO A 64 22.58 -6.69 2.83
CA PRO A 64 22.79 -6.72 1.39
C PRO A 64 23.82 -7.78 0.94
N ASN A 65 24.57 -8.38 1.87
CA ASN A 65 25.52 -9.45 1.60
C ASN A 65 24.90 -10.84 1.77
N ASP A 66 23.68 -10.95 2.27
CA ASP A 66 22.92 -12.21 2.31
C ASP A 66 22.36 -12.52 0.91
N LEU A 67 23.28 -12.92 0.01
CA LEU A 67 22.93 -13.23 -1.38
C LEU A 67 21.96 -14.40 -1.49
N GLU A 68 22.02 -15.36 -0.55
CA GLU A 68 21.09 -16.51 -0.54
C GLU A 68 19.67 -16.07 -0.15
N GLY A 69 19.54 -15.22 0.86
CA GLY A 69 18.27 -14.62 1.27
C GLY A 69 17.65 -13.76 0.16
N LEU A 70 18.45 -12.94 -0.51
CA LEU A 70 18.00 -12.12 -1.64
C LEU A 70 17.51 -13.00 -2.79
N GLU A 71 18.30 -14.01 -3.22
CA GLU A 71 17.93 -14.89 -4.32
C GLU A 71 16.72 -15.78 -3.96
N SER A 72 16.59 -16.18 -2.71
CA SER A 72 15.39 -16.87 -2.22
C SER A 72 14.14 -15.98 -2.32
N HIS A 73 14.26 -14.69 -1.95
CA HIS A 73 13.14 -13.74 -2.06
C HIS A 73 12.75 -13.49 -3.53
N VAL A 74 13.72 -13.37 -4.43
CA VAL A 74 13.46 -13.24 -5.88
C VAL A 74 12.70 -14.46 -6.40
N ARG A 75 13.14 -15.68 -6.08
CA ARG A 75 12.46 -16.91 -6.52
C ARG A 75 11.04 -16.99 -5.99
N ASP A 76 10.84 -16.76 -4.70
CA ASP A 76 9.50 -16.78 -4.09
C ASP A 76 8.55 -15.80 -4.82
N THR A 77 9.06 -14.61 -5.19
CA THR A 77 8.27 -13.59 -5.88
C THR A 77 7.94 -14.00 -7.32
N LEU A 78 8.90 -14.54 -8.06
CA LEU A 78 8.69 -15.01 -9.44
C LEU A 78 7.74 -16.20 -9.48
N ASP A 79 7.85 -17.13 -8.52
CA ASP A 79 6.98 -18.30 -8.41
C ASP A 79 5.53 -17.86 -8.10
N ALA A 80 5.35 -16.93 -7.14
CA ALA A 80 4.04 -16.37 -6.83
C ALA A 80 3.43 -15.61 -8.03
N GLY A 81 4.24 -14.92 -8.81
CA GLY A 81 3.84 -14.18 -10.00
C GLY A 81 3.51 -15.04 -11.21
N SER A 82 3.75 -16.37 -11.14
CA SER A 82 3.32 -17.34 -12.16
C SER A 82 3.70 -16.98 -13.61
N GLY A 83 4.87 -16.39 -13.81
CA GLY A 83 5.40 -16.00 -15.12
C GLY A 83 4.94 -14.63 -15.64
N LEU A 84 4.23 -13.83 -14.84
CA LEU A 84 3.79 -12.48 -15.21
C LEU A 84 4.78 -11.40 -14.75
N CYS A 85 5.74 -11.75 -13.89
CA CYS A 85 6.72 -10.80 -13.38
C CYS A 85 7.80 -10.46 -14.41
N ASP A 86 8.24 -9.21 -14.40
CA ASP A 86 9.50 -8.80 -14.99
C ASP A 86 10.63 -9.07 -13.96
N GLU A 87 11.51 -10.03 -14.27
CA GLU A 87 12.56 -10.47 -13.36
C GLU A 87 13.55 -9.34 -13.01
N GLU A 88 13.89 -8.47 -13.95
CA GLU A 88 14.82 -7.37 -13.71
C GLU A 88 14.23 -6.38 -12.70
N VAL A 89 12.93 -6.07 -12.83
CA VAL A 89 12.20 -5.21 -11.89
C VAL A 89 12.11 -5.87 -10.51
N VAL A 90 11.78 -7.17 -10.44
CA VAL A 90 11.73 -7.91 -9.17
C VAL A 90 13.08 -7.86 -8.47
N ARG A 91 14.18 -8.12 -9.16
CA ARG A 91 15.54 -8.07 -8.62
C ARG A 91 15.89 -6.68 -8.11
N SER A 92 15.60 -5.63 -8.88
CA SER A 92 15.84 -4.25 -8.47
C SER A 92 15.12 -3.91 -7.17
N VAL A 93 13.80 -4.15 -7.12
CA VAL A 93 12.97 -3.84 -5.95
C VAL A 93 13.44 -4.60 -4.70
N ILE A 94 13.73 -5.90 -4.82
CA ILE A 94 14.18 -6.72 -3.68
C ILE A 94 15.56 -6.30 -3.19
N THR A 95 16.47 -5.94 -4.10
CA THR A 95 17.81 -5.48 -3.71
C THR A 95 17.76 -4.15 -2.99
N GLU A 96 16.90 -3.23 -3.41
CA GLU A 96 16.73 -1.93 -2.77
C GLU A 96 15.96 -1.97 -1.44
N ALA A 97 15.24 -3.06 -1.16
CA ALA A 97 14.36 -3.15 0.02
C ALA A 97 15.09 -2.88 1.34
N SER A 98 16.37 -3.31 1.46
CA SER A 98 17.16 -3.08 2.68
C SER A 98 17.31 -1.59 3.01
N ASP A 99 17.59 -0.78 2.00
CA ASP A 99 17.76 0.66 2.18
C ASP A 99 16.43 1.35 2.45
N ARG A 100 15.37 0.95 1.73
CA ARG A 100 14.02 1.51 1.94
C ARG A 100 13.46 1.19 3.32
N ILE A 101 13.73 0.00 3.86
CA ILE A 101 13.34 -0.35 5.24
C ILE A 101 14.13 0.49 6.25
N ARG A 102 15.44 0.72 6.02
CA ARG A 102 16.24 1.60 6.87
C ARG A 102 15.76 3.05 6.81
N ASP A 103 15.34 3.53 5.66
CA ASP A 103 14.75 4.86 5.54
C ASP A 103 13.46 4.98 6.36
N LEU A 104 12.56 3.98 6.30
CA LEU A 104 11.36 3.95 7.15
C LEU A 104 11.71 3.99 8.64
N ILE A 105 12.72 3.23 9.06
CA ILE A 105 13.23 3.26 10.45
C ILE A 105 13.79 4.65 10.77
N GLY A 106 14.51 5.26 9.83
CA GLY A 106 15.02 6.63 9.94
C GLY A 106 13.92 7.70 10.07
N HIS A 107 12.74 7.44 9.51
CA HIS A 107 11.53 8.27 9.70
C HIS A 107 10.78 7.96 11.00
N GLY A 108 11.27 7.03 11.83
CA GLY A 108 10.70 6.73 13.13
C GLY A 108 9.73 5.55 13.16
N VAL A 109 9.70 4.71 12.13
CA VAL A 109 8.95 3.45 12.15
C VAL A 109 9.60 2.48 13.14
N GLN A 110 8.80 1.91 14.04
CA GLN A 110 9.24 0.98 15.07
C GLN A 110 8.71 -0.42 14.78
N PHE A 111 9.59 -1.26 14.23
CA PHE A 111 9.28 -2.69 14.05
C PHE A 111 9.54 -3.47 15.34
N ASP A 112 8.83 -4.58 15.52
CA ASP A 112 8.96 -5.46 16.68
C ASP A 112 10.36 -6.10 16.75
N HIS A 113 10.83 -6.33 17.98
CA HIS A 113 12.12 -6.95 18.25
C HIS A 113 11.93 -8.27 19.00
N ASN A 114 12.77 -9.22 18.69
CA ASN A 114 12.83 -10.50 19.40
C ASN A 114 13.60 -10.36 20.73
N SER A 115 13.60 -11.42 21.53
CA SER A 115 14.25 -11.43 22.86
C SER A 115 15.78 -11.25 22.84
N SER A 116 16.43 -11.45 21.68
CA SER A 116 17.88 -11.24 21.50
C SER A 116 18.23 -9.82 21.02
N GLY A 117 17.23 -8.96 20.80
CA GLY A 117 17.42 -7.57 20.38
C GLY A 117 17.49 -7.36 18.87
N GLY A 118 17.41 -8.42 18.07
CA GLY A 118 17.20 -8.31 16.62
C GLY A 118 15.73 -8.08 16.28
N TYR A 119 15.42 -7.82 15.00
CA TYR A 119 14.05 -7.73 14.56
C TYR A 119 13.32 -9.07 14.68
N ASP A 120 12.07 -9.00 15.12
CA ASP A 120 11.18 -10.16 15.07
C ASP A 120 10.58 -10.24 13.67
N MET A 121 10.94 -11.30 12.95
CA MET A 121 10.53 -11.47 11.55
C MET A 121 9.54 -12.61 11.41
N ALA A 122 8.43 -12.34 10.75
CA ALA A 122 7.41 -13.32 10.42
C ALA A 122 7.65 -14.00 9.06
N ILE A 123 6.96 -15.11 8.86
CA ILE A 123 6.78 -15.76 7.56
C ILE A 123 5.32 -15.59 7.19
N GLU A 124 5.06 -15.08 5.98
CA GLU A 124 3.72 -15.02 5.39
C GLU A 124 3.62 -15.95 4.18
N GLY A 125 2.42 -16.13 3.65
CA GLY A 125 2.17 -16.99 2.49
C GLY A 125 3.05 -16.63 1.28
N GLY A 126 3.57 -17.65 0.58
CA GLY A 126 4.46 -17.47 -0.56
C GLY A 126 5.94 -17.24 -0.21
N HIS A 127 6.29 -17.03 1.06
CA HIS A 127 7.67 -16.85 1.48
C HIS A 127 8.28 -18.15 2.01
N SER A 128 9.48 -18.50 1.54
CA SER A 128 10.26 -19.66 2.00
C SER A 128 11.09 -19.38 3.27
N GLY A 129 11.20 -18.11 3.70
CA GLY A 129 11.97 -17.70 4.87
C GLY A 129 11.36 -16.52 5.62
N ALA A 130 11.75 -16.36 6.89
CA ALA A 130 11.32 -15.24 7.72
C ALA A 130 12.02 -13.95 7.25
N ARG A 131 11.24 -13.03 6.68
CA ARG A 131 11.73 -11.74 6.16
C ARG A 131 10.70 -10.62 6.24
N ILE A 132 9.62 -10.85 6.99
CA ILE A 132 8.53 -9.89 7.12
C ILE A 132 8.73 -9.06 8.38
N PHE A 133 9.05 -7.78 8.21
CA PHE A 133 9.12 -6.80 9.30
C PHE A 133 7.70 -6.39 9.67
N HIS A 134 7.37 -6.44 10.94
CA HIS A 134 6.01 -6.16 11.42
C HIS A 134 5.99 -5.39 12.74
N THR A 135 4.85 -4.82 13.05
CA THR A 135 4.48 -4.26 14.36
C THR A 135 3.18 -4.91 14.77
N ARG A 136 3.26 -6.11 15.36
CA ARG A 136 2.12 -6.99 15.65
C ARG A 136 1.26 -7.19 14.39
N ASP A 137 -0.04 -6.83 14.49
CA ASP A 137 -1.02 -6.85 13.39
C ASP A 137 -1.41 -5.44 12.91
N ARG A 138 -0.54 -4.45 13.11
CA ARG A 138 -0.80 -3.03 12.87
C ARG A 138 0.38 -2.32 12.20
N THR A 139 1.13 -3.03 11.39
CA THR A 139 2.35 -2.50 10.75
C THR A 139 2.05 -1.26 9.91
N GLY A 140 0.96 -1.29 9.15
CA GLY A 140 0.57 -0.15 8.34
C GLY A 140 0.21 1.09 9.17
N ALA A 141 -0.46 0.92 10.32
CA ALA A 141 -0.78 2.03 11.23
C ALA A 141 0.49 2.65 11.84
N GLU A 142 1.50 1.85 12.15
CA GLU A 142 2.79 2.35 12.64
C GLU A 142 3.54 3.13 11.55
N ILE A 143 3.57 2.62 10.33
CA ILE A 143 4.19 3.33 9.20
C ILE A 143 3.48 4.66 8.94
N GLU A 144 2.15 4.65 8.92
CA GLU A 144 1.35 5.87 8.71
C GLU A 144 1.61 6.90 9.81
N ARG A 145 1.69 6.47 11.08
CA ARG A 145 2.03 7.33 12.21
C ARG A 145 3.38 8.01 12.01
N ALA A 146 4.42 7.21 11.75
CA ALA A 146 5.78 7.72 11.62
C ALA A 146 5.94 8.67 10.43
N LEU A 147 5.37 8.32 9.27
CA LEU A 147 5.45 9.18 8.09
C LEU A 147 4.60 10.46 8.24
N THR A 148 3.45 10.40 8.92
CA THR A 148 2.65 11.59 9.23
C THR A 148 3.41 12.53 10.17
N GLU A 149 4.08 12.00 11.17
CA GLU A 149 4.95 12.76 12.07
C GLU A 149 6.11 13.42 11.31
N ALA A 150 6.84 12.64 10.51
CA ALA A 150 7.92 13.16 9.67
C ALA A 150 7.43 14.23 8.67
N ALA A 151 6.24 14.05 8.09
CA ALA A 151 5.65 15.04 7.21
C ALA A 151 5.25 16.32 7.97
N SER A 152 4.77 16.19 9.22
CA SER A 152 4.43 17.36 10.05
C SER A 152 5.65 18.20 10.40
N ASP A 153 6.81 17.58 10.63
CA ASP A 153 8.07 18.28 10.88
C ASP A 153 8.53 19.11 9.67
N GLU A 154 8.13 18.73 8.45
CA GLU A 154 8.50 19.43 7.21
C GLU A 154 7.49 20.50 6.78
N THR A 155 6.30 20.61 7.44
CA THR A 155 5.25 21.58 7.04
C THR A 155 5.66 23.02 7.24
N ASP A 156 6.56 23.31 8.17
CA ASP A 156 7.07 24.66 8.43
C ASP A 156 8.06 25.13 7.35
N THR A 157 8.47 24.24 6.45
CA THR A 157 9.49 24.55 5.44
C THR A 157 8.99 24.40 4.01
N ASN A 158 8.88 23.18 3.51
CA ASN A 158 8.68 22.91 2.09
C ASN A 158 7.50 22.00 1.76
N LEU A 159 6.76 21.49 2.77
CA LEU A 159 5.67 20.55 2.58
C LEU A 159 4.32 21.17 2.98
N THR A 160 3.35 21.12 2.09
CA THR A 160 1.96 21.48 2.37
C THR A 160 1.06 20.26 2.19
N ILE A 161 0.17 19.98 3.16
CA ILE A 161 -0.80 18.90 3.05
C ILE A 161 -2.20 19.51 2.94
N LEU A 162 -2.88 19.19 1.84
CA LEU A 162 -4.25 19.61 1.53
C LEU A 162 -5.20 18.45 1.86
N GLU A 163 -5.68 18.38 3.10
CA GLU A 163 -6.65 17.40 3.57
C GLU A 163 -8.07 17.72 3.12
N ASN A 164 -8.85 16.67 2.85
CA ASN A 164 -10.22 16.79 2.35
C ASN A 164 -10.32 17.48 0.97
N TRP A 165 -9.22 17.47 0.21
CA TRP A 165 -9.15 17.94 -1.17
C TRP A 165 -9.14 16.76 -2.13
N MET A 166 -9.99 16.81 -3.14
CA MET A 166 -10.04 15.75 -4.15
C MET A 166 -9.31 16.18 -5.42
N ALA A 167 -8.28 15.43 -5.83
CA ALA A 167 -7.72 15.58 -7.16
C ALA A 167 -8.76 15.11 -8.20
N VAL A 168 -9.10 15.97 -9.13
CA VAL A 168 -10.16 15.74 -10.12
C VAL A 168 -9.58 15.25 -11.43
N ASP A 169 -8.58 15.96 -11.95
CA ASP A 169 -7.92 15.59 -13.20
C ASP A 169 -6.53 16.21 -13.33
N LEU A 170 -5.70 15.60 -14.18
CA LEU A 170 -4.37 16.11 -14.51
C LEU A 170 -4.48 17.20 -15.59
N ILE A 171 -3.68 18.23 -15.46
CA ILE A 171 -3.58 19.32 -16.44
C ILE A 171 -2.49 18.98 -17.44
N GLN A 172 -2.89 18.65 -18.66
CA GLN A 172 -1.92 18.45 -19.75
C GLN A 172 -1.27 19.77 -20.15
N ARG A 173 0.03 19.78 -20.42
CA ARG A 173 0.74 21.00 -20.92
C ARG A 173 0.18 21.48 -22.24
N VAL A 174 -0.18 20.53 -23.11
CA VAL A 174 -0.90 20.76 -24.37
C VAL A 174 -2.10 19.83 -24.39
N HIS A 175 -3.29 20.40 -24.42
CA HIS A 175 -4.51 19.61 -24.39
C HIS A 175 -4.58 18.61 -25.56
N GLY A 176 -4.82 17.35 -25.24
CA GLY A 176 -4.87 16.27 -26.22
C GLY A 176 -3.52 15.72 -26.70
N ASP A 177 -2.41 16.24 -26.17
CA ASP A 177 -1.05 15.74 -26.47
C ASP A 177 -0.36 15.22 -25.20
N PRO A 178 -0.51 13.95 -24.87
CA PRO A 178 0.06 13.35 -23.67
C PRO A 178 1.61 13.34 -23.68
N VAL A 179 2.25 13.41 -24.85
CA VAL A 179 3.72 13.41 -24.99
C VAL A 179 4.34 14.64 -24.33
N GLN A 180 3.63 15.76 -24.31
CA GLN A 180 4.10 17.00 -23.67
C GLN A 180 4.04 16.91 -22.12
N GLY A 181 3.42 15.88 -21.57
CA GLY A 181 3.29 15.69 -20.14
C GLY A 181 2.26 16.60 -19.47
N VAL A 182 2.35 16.70 -18.14
CA VAL A 182 1.43 17.45 -17.30
C VAL A 182 2.10 18.69 -16.70
N SER A 183 1.28 19.69 -16.32
CA SER A 183 1.71 20.95 -15.71
C SER A 183 1.06 21.22 -14.35
N GLY A 184 0.26 20.29 -13.85
CA GLY A 184 -0.43 20.41 -12.57
C GLY A 184 -1.62 19.48 -12.44
N VAL A 185 -2.48 19.79 -11.48
CA VAL A 185 -3.67 19.03 -11.17
C VAL A 185 -4.83 19.99 -10.81
N TRP A 186 -6.05 19.67 -11.24
CA TRP A 186 -7.25 20.30 -10.73
C TRP A 186 -7.70 19.60 -9.45
N CYS A 187 -7.92 20.42 -8.42
CA CYS A 187 -8.34 19.94 -7.12
C CYS A 187 -9.67 20.57 -6.72
N LEU A 188 -10.58 19.78 -6.16
CA LEU A 188 -11.82 20.24 -5.55
C LEU A 188 -11.59 20.46 -4.06
N SER A 189 -11.81 21.69 -3.59
CA SER A 189 -11.69 22.03 -2.16
C SER A 189 -12.88 21.52 -1.34
N PRO A 190 -12.78 21.50 0.00
CA PRO A 190 -13.91 21.16 0.88
C PRO A 190 -15.15 22.03 0.67
N GLU A 191 -14.99 23.27 0.21
CA GLU A 191 -16.07 24.22 -0.08
C GLU A 191 -16.72 23.98 -1.44
N GLY A 192 -16.22 22.99 -2.21
CA GLY A 192 -16.77 22.67 -3.55
C GLY A 192 -16.23 23.57 -4.66
N VAL A 193 -15.15 24.29 -4.45
CA VAL A 193 -14.50 25.13 -5.45
C VAL A 193 -13.37 24.35 -6.13
N VAL A 194 -13.30 24.45 -7.46
CA VAL A 194 -12.19 23.86 -8.22
C VAL A 194 -11.01 24.83 -8.25
N TRP A 195 -9.86 24.31 -7.86
CA TRP A 195 -8.59 25.03 -7.83
C TRP A 195 -7.59 24.39 -8.77
N THR A 196 -6.73 25.18 -9.33
CA THR A 196 -5.54 24.71 -10.05
C THR A 196 -4.36 24.67 -9.10
N LEU A 197 -3.68 23.51 -9.01
CA LEU A 197 -2.39 23.35 -8.36
C LEU A 197 -1.33 23.16 -9.44
N PRO A 198 -0.64 24.25 -9.85
CA PRO A 198 0.44 24.16 -10.82
C PRO A 198 1.64 23.41 -10.22
N SER A 199 2.24 22.49 -10.98
CA SER A 199 3.42 21.76 -10.52
C SER A 199 4.32 21.36 -11.69
N ARG A 200 5.60 21.18 -11.39
CA ARG A 200 6.57 20.70 -12.39
C ARG A 200 6.44 19.20 -12.61
N VAL A 201 6.12 18.48 -11.54
CA VAL A 201 5.91 17.03 -11.52
C VAL A 201 4.65 16.70 -10.74
N VAL A 202 3.82 15.80 -11.26
CA VAL A 202 2.71 15.21 -10.52
C VAL A 202 2.97 13.72 -10.30
N VAL A 203 2.85 13.28 -9.06
CA VAL A 203 3.01 11.88 -8.68
C VAL A 203 1.66 11.31 -8.23
N LEU A 204 1.20 10.27 -8.89
CA LEU A 204 0.00 9.54 -8.51
C LEU A 204 0.35 8.44 -7.52
N ALA A 205 0.05 8.65 -6.24
CA ALA A 205 0.18 7.70 -5.14
C ALA A 205 -1.19 7.31 -4.57
N THR A 206 -2.18 7.18 -5.45
CA THR A 206 -3.61 7.16 -5.15
C THR A 206 -4.14 5.80 -4.67
N GLY A 207 -3.28 4.77 -4.57
CA GLY A 207 -3.68 3.43 -4.19
C GLY A 207 -4.55 2.74 -5.26
N GLY A 208 -5.31 1.76 -4.84
CA GLY A 208 -6.09 0.90 -5.72
C GLY A 208 -7.57 1.31 -5.88
N ALA A 209 -8.34 0.37 -6.45
CA ALA A 209 -9.74 0.56 -6.84
C ALA A 209 -10.70 -0.45 -6.18
N GLY A 210 -10.35 -1.01 -5.01
CA GLY A 210 -11.11 -2.07 -4.37
C GLY A 210 -12.57 -1.74 -4.08
N MET A 211 -12.92 -0.44 -3.93
CA MET A 211 -14.30 0.01 -3.73
C MET A 211 -15.22 -0.12 -4.95
N MET A 212 -14.69 -0.55 -6.10
CA MET A 212 -15.52 -0.96 -7.23
C MET A 212 -16.32 -2.25 -6.93
N HIS A 213 -15.87 -3.05 -5.98
CA HIS A 213 -16.48 -4.32 -5.64
C HIS A 213 -17.47 -4.18 -4.48
N LYS A 214 -18.59 -4.90 -4.57
CA LYS A 214 -19.65 -4.90 -3.55
C LYS A 214 -19.14 -5.39 -2.18
N ALA A 215 -18.21 -6.35 -2.18
CA ALA A 215 -17.57 -6.87 -0.97
C ALA A 215 -16.07 -6.55 -1.05
N THR A 216 -15.60 -5.74 -0.14
CA THR A 216 -14.19 -5.32 -0.09
C THR A 216 -13.77 -4.98 1.34
N THR A 217 -12.52 -5.25 1.67
CA THR A 217 -11.89 -4.84 2.93
C THR A 217 -11.20 -3.48 2.80
N ASN A 218 -11.16 -2.89 1.61
CA ASN A 218 -10.53 -1.60 1.36
C ASN A 218 -11.28 -0.46 2.06
N PRO A 219 -10.58 0.63 2.43
CA PRO A 219 -11.24 1.86 2.90
C PRO A 219 -12.06 2.50 1.79
N SER A 220 -13.06 3.29 2.17
CA SER A 220 -14.01 3.96 1.25
C SER A 220 -13.35 4.88 0.22
N ILE A 221 -12.09 5.24 0.44
CA ILE A 221 -11.29 6.09 -0.45
C ILE A 221 -10.68 5.34 -1.64
N ALA A 222 -10.66 4.00 -1.64
CA ALA A 222 -10.01 3.20 -2.69
C ALA A 222 -10.91 3.09 -3.94
N THR A 223 -11.16 4.20 -4.62
CA THR A 223 -12.15 4.36 -5.70
C THR A 223 -11.55 4.37 -7.10
N GLY A 224 -10.20 4.26 -7.25
CA GLY A 224 -9.53 4.18 -8.54
C GLY A 224 -9.37 5.52 -9.27
N ASP A 225 -9.50 6.63 -8.58
CA ASP A 225 -9.45 7.98 -9.19
C ASP A 225 -8.14 8.22 -9.95
N GLY A 226 -7.01 7.77 -9.39
CA GLY A 226 -5.71 7.93 -10.03
C GLY A 226 -5.58 7.19 -11.34
N VAL A 227 -6.13 5.97 -11.43
CA VAL A 227 -6.17 5.21 -12.67
C VAL A 227 -7.00 5.97 -13.72
N ALA A 228 -8.16 6.50 -13.32
CA ALA A 228 -9.02 7.27 -14.20
C ALA A 228 -8.34 8.55 -14.71
N MET A 229 -7.68 9.32 -13.83
CA MET A 229 -6.92 10.53 -14.20
C MET A 229 -5.76 10.19 -15.14
N ALA A 230 -4.99 9.13 -14.84
CA ALA A 230 -3.88 8.66 -15.67
C ALA A 230 -4.36 8.28 -17.07
N SER A 231 -5.45 7.50 -17.15
CA SER A 231 -6.05 7.10 -18.43
C SER A 231 -6.49 8.31 -19.28
N ARG A 232 -7.22 9.27 -18.67
CA ARG A 232 -7.63 10.47 -19.39
C ARG A 232 -6.47 11.33 -19.87
N SER A 233 -5.34 11.27 -19.16
CA SER A 233 -4.11 11.98 -19.53
C SER A 233 -3.25 11.25 -20.56
N GLY A 234 -3.68 10.06 -21.01
CA GLY A 234 -2.99 9.29 -22.04
C GLY A 234 -1.86 8.39 -21.51
N ALA A 235 -1.82 8.11 -20.20
CA ALA A 235 -0.89 7.14 -19.66
C ALA A 235 -1.29 5.71 -20.04
N ASP A 236 -0.30 4.85 -20.17
CA ASP A 236 -0.49 3.41 -20.43
C ASP A 236 -1.09 2.75 -19.18
N ILE A 237 -2.22 2.08 -19.34
CA ILE A 237 -2.91 1.37 -18.25
C ILE A 237 -2.84 -0.12 -18.55
N ARG A 238 -2.28 -0.91 -17.60
CA ARG A 238 -2.04 -2.34 -17.77
C ARG A 238 -2.58 -3.12 -16.58
N ASP A 239 -2.83 -4.40 -16.80
CA ASP A 239 -3.11 -5.43 -15.78
C ASP A 239 -4.32 -5.10 -14.89
N MET A 240 -5.30 -4.36 -15.42
CA MET A 240 -6.49 -3.93 -14.67
C MET A 240 -7.45 -5.08 -14.31
N GLU A 241 -7.29 -6.24 -14.94
CA GLU A 241 -8.01 -7.47 -14.60
C GLU A 241 -7.53 -8.11 -13.29
N PHE A 242 -6.32 -7.78 -12.81
CA PHE A 242 -5.78 -8.35 -11.59
C PHE A 242 -6.24 -7.59 -10.36
N ILE A 243 -7.08 -8.23 -9.58
CA ILE A 243 -7.53 -7.78 -8.26
C ILE A 243 -7.10 -8.82 -7.25
N GLN A 244 -6.33 -8.40 -6.24
CA GLN A 244 -5.91 -9.29 -5.17
C GLN A 244 -7.10 -9.59 -4.24
N PHE A 245 -7.35 -10.87 -4.00
CA PHE A 245 -8.32 -11.35 -3.03
C PHE A 245 -7.61 -11.63 -1.71
N HIS A 246 -8.09 -11.01 -0.62
CA HIS A 246 -7.68 -11.47 0.70
C HIS A 246 -8.46 -12.74 1.04
N PRO A 247 -7.79 -13.84 1.43
CA PRO A 247 -8.44 -15.15 1.54
C PRO A 247 -9.40 -15.27 2.72
N THR A 248 -9.28 -14.39 3.74
CA THR A 248 -10.11 -14.54 4.94
C THR A 248 -10.64 -13.20 5.44
N ALA A 249 -11.96 -13.03 5.35
CA ALA A 249 -12.67 -11.91 5.93
C ALA A 249 -13.84 -12.43 6.79
N LEU A 250 -14.10 -11.78 7.92
CA LEU A 250 -15.20 -12.13 8.79
C LEU A 250 -16.53 -11.77 8.12
N HIS A 251 -17.37 -12.76 7.86
CA HIS A 251 -18.73 -12.52 7.38
C HIS A 251 -19.55 -11.85 8.49
N SER A 252 -19.96 -10.62 8.26
CA SER A 252 -20.78 -9.84 9.19
C SER A 252 -21.74 -8.93 8.43
N ASN A 253 -22.74 -8.39 9.12
CA ASN A 253 -23.67 -7.41 8.56
C ASN A 253 -23.06 -5.99 8.44
N ASN A 254 -21.81 -5.83 8.79
CA ASN A 254 -21.13 -4.54 8.60
C ASN A 254 -20.92 -4.29 7.11
N PRO A 255 -21.05 -3.04 6.65
CA PRO A 255 -20.83 -2.66 5.26
C PRO A 255 -19.41 -2.99 4.79
N ARG A 256 -18.44 -3.04 5.72
CA ARG A 256 -17.07 -3.41 5.50
C ARG A 256 -16.74 -4.68 6.28
N PRO A 257 -16.37 -5.80 5.61
CA PRO A 257 -15.91 -7.00 6.27
C PRO A 257 -14.64 -6.73 7.08
N PHE A 258 -14.54 -7.33 8.27
CA PHE A 258 -13.31 -7.29 9.05
C PHE A 258 -12.29 -8.27 8.48
N LEU A 259 -11.10 -7.78 8.19
CA LEU A 259 -9.98 -8.59 7.70
C LEU A 259 -9.44 -9.46 8.84
N ILE A 260 -9.41 -10.77 8.63
CA ILE A 260 -8.74 -11.71 9.54
C ILE A 260 -7.31 -11.85 9.07
N THR A 261 -6.37 -11.42 9.92
CA THR A 261 -4.94 -11.36 9.56
C THR A 261 -4.39 -12.69 9.06
N GLU A 262 -3.57 -12.65 8.06
CA GLU A 262 -2.87 -13.81 7.49
C GLU A 262 -1.88 -14.43 8.48
N ALA A 263 -1.36 -13.65 9.41
CA ALA A 263 -0.46 -14.11 10.47
C ALA A 263 -1.04 -15.29 11.27
N LEU A 264 -2.37 -15.37 11.45
CA LEU A 264 -3.01 -16.51 12.09
C LEU A 264 -2.71 -17.82 11.35
N ARG A 265 -2.74 -17.81 10.02
CA ARG A 265 -2.43 -19.00 9.20
C ARG A 265 -0.94 -19.28 9.21
N GLY A 266 -0.10 -18.26 9.16
CA GLY A 266 1.35 -18.39 9.34
C GLY A 266 1.73 -19.06 10.67
N HIS A 267 0.92 -18.85 11.73
CA HIS A 267 1.06 -19.50 13.03
C HIS A 267 0.31 -20.84 13.14
N GLY A 268 -0.17 -21.39 12.04
CA GLY A 268 -0.78 -22.72 12.00
C GLY A 268 -2.30 -22.74 12.19
N ALA A 269 -2.99 -21.61 12.14
CA ALA A 269 -4.45 -21.61 12.13
C ALA A 269 -4.99 -22.23 10.83
N ILE A 270 -6.07 -23.00 10.96
CA ILE A 270 -6.67 -23.73 9.85
C ILE A 270 -8.09 -23.25 9.65
N LEU A 271 -8.45 -23.05 8.39
CA LEU A 271 -9.84 -22.78 8.02
C LEU A 271 -10.62 -24.09 7.96
N MET A 272 -11.67 -24.20 8.77
CA MET A 272 -12.52 -25.39 8.88
C MET A 272 -13.98 -25.02 8.67
N THR A 273 -14.78 -25.99 8.21
CA THR A 273 -16.23 -25.89 8.30
C THR A 273 -16.69 -26.07 9.77
N ILE A 274 -17.88 -25.59 10.09
CA ILE A 274 -18.47 -25.78 11.43
C ILE A 274 -18.58 -27.27 11.77
N GLN A 275 -18.87 -28.11 10.78
CA GLN A 275 -18.99 -29.56 10.95
C GLN A 275 -17.65 -30.21 11.26
N GLU A 276 -16.59 -29.84 10.53
CA GLU A 276 -15.23 -30.33 10.78
C GLU A 276 -14.75 -29.92 12.18
N TYR A 277 -14.97 -28.65 12.55
CA TYR A 277 -14.64 -28.14 13.88
C TYR A 277 -15.37 -28.92 14.99
N SER A 278 -16.66 -29.18 14.81
CA SER A 278 -17.45 -29.93 15.78
C SER A 278 -16.95 -31.37 15.93
N THR A 279 -16.59 -32.02 14.83
CA THR A 279 -16.01 -33.36 14.82
C THR A 279 -14.65 -33.39 15.51
N TRP A 280 -13.80 -32.43 15.20
CA TRP A 280 -12.48 -32.27 15.83
C TRP A 280 -12.60 -32.05 17.35
N LYS A 281 -13.49 -31.17 17.78
CA LYS A 281 -13.70 -30.87 19.18
C LYS A 281 -14.21 -32.11 19.97
N THR A 282 -14.97 -32.99 19.32
CA THR A 282 -15.54 -34.19 19.95
C THR A 282 -14.52 -35.33 20.05
N ASN A 283 -13.68 -35.51 19.04
CA ASN A 283 -12.77 -36.64 18.89
C ASN A 283 -11.39 -36.44 19.51
N GLY A 284 -11.09 -35.24 20.03
CA GLY A 284 -9.81 -34.93 20.69
C GLY A 284 -8.61 -34.75 19.74
N ALA A 285 -7.48 -34.33 20.31
CA ALA A 285 -6.26 -34.03 19.60
C ALA A 285 -5.69 -35.21 18.81
N GLY A 286 -5.26 -34.99 17.59
CA GLY A 286 -4.64 -35.98 16.71
C GLY A 286 -4.95 -35.77 15.24
N ILE A 287 -5.63 -34.68 14.91
CA ILE A 287 -5.92 -34.32 13.52
C ILE A 287 -4.72 -33.59 12.94
N ASP A 288 -4.14 -34.15 11.91
CA ASP A 288 -3.13 -33.47 11.09
C ASP A 288 -3.80 -32.30 10.36
N PRO A 289 -3.44 -31.05 10.70
CA PRO A 289 -4.09 -29.88 10.12
C PRO A 289 -4.01 -29.85 8.60
N SER A 290 -2.94 -30.38 8.03
CA SER A 290 -2.74 -30.40 6.57
C SER A 290 -3.74 -31.31 5.84
N LYS A 291 -4.38 -32.22 6.54
CA LYS A 291 -5.33 -33.21 5.98
C LYS A 291 -6.80 -32.89 6.26
N HIS A 292 -7.09 -31.96 7.14
CA HIS A 292 -8.45 -31.71 7.66
C HIS A 292 -8.99 -30.31 7.39
N SER A 293 -8.22 -29.42 6.77
CA SER A 293 -8.75 -28.16 6.25
C SER A 293 -9.54 -28.43 4.95
N PHE A 294 -10.76 -27.91 4.83
CA PHE A 294 -11.52 -28.04 3.58
C PHE A 294 -10.76 -27.44 2.38
N MET A 295 -9.85 -26.49 2.64
CA MET A 295 -8.99 -25.88 1.62
C MET A 295 -8.02 -26.87 0.97
N VAL A 296 -7.66 -27.97 1.64
CA VAL A 296 -6.85 -29.06 1.04
C VAL A 296 -7.53 -29.65 -0.20
N ASN A 297 -8.85 -29.62 -0.25
CA ASN A 297 -9.61 -30.09 -1.41
C ASN A 297 -9.54 -29.15 -2.62
N TYR A 298 -9.06 -27.91 -2.42
CA TYR A 298 -8.99 -26.87 -3.45
C TYR A 298 -7.56 -26.43 -3.76
N SER A 299 -6.63 -26.60 -2.83
CA SER A 299 -5.23 -26.28 -3.00
C SER A 299 -4.34 -27.32 -2.33
N PRO A 300 -3.29 -27.85 -3.00
CA PRO A 300 -2.34 -28.78 -2.39
C PRO A 300 -1.55 -28.15 -1.24
N MET A 301 -1.49 -26.84 -1.14
CA MET A 301 -0.89 -26.09 -0.03
C MET A 301 -1.87 -25.85 1.13
N GLY A 302 -3.10 -26.34 1.03
CA GLY A 302 -4.14 -26.12 2.04
C GLY A 302 -4.45 -24.63 2.24
N SER A 303 -4.62 -24.24 3.50
CA SER A 303 -4.91 -22.84 3.86
C SER A 303 -3.74 -21.85 3.69
N LEU A 304 -2.54 -22.34 3.35
CA LEU A 304 -1.39 -21.49 3.02
C LEU A 304 -1.31 -21.14 1.54
N GLY A 305 -2.04 -21.87 0.68
CA GLY A 305 -2.01 -21.69 -0.78
C GLY A 305 -3.12 -20.80 -1.33
N THR A 306 -3.67 -19.95 -0.50
CA THR A 306 -4.78 -19.07 -0.90
C THR A 306 -4.34 -17.64 -1.01
#